data_4b3ce5c26caf3ba7e9e98dbebde03318
#
_entry.id   4b3ce5c26caf3ba7e9e98dbebde03318
#
_cell.length_a   1.000
_cell.length_b   1.000
_cell.length_c   1.000
_cell.angle_alpha   90.00
_cell.angle_beta   90.00
_cell.angle_gamma   90.00
#
_symmetry.space_group_name_H-M   'P 1'
#
loop_
_entity.id
_entity.type
_entity.pdbx_description
1 polymer ?
#
loop_
_entity_poly.entity_id
_entity_poly.type
_entity_poly.pdbx_seq_one_letter_code
_entity_poly.pdbx_strand_id
1 'polypeptide(L)'
;MSWLDKIPQKIQHVVGNVQKRNMPEGLWSKCDACQSVLYKTDLETNSEVCPQCDRISARARISFLLDQGNQVEIGANVAPVDSLKFQDSKKYTERMKEAQKTVKEMDALIVMQGAILEMPVVVAAFEFKFMGGSMGSVVGERFVRGVNAAI
;
A
#
# COMPACT_ATOMS: atom_id res chain seq x y z
N MET A 1 28.45 42.06 19.34
CA MET A 1 27.69 41.63 20.54
C MET A 1 26.45 40.90 20.06
N SER A 2 26.37 39.59 20.38
CA SER A 2 25.24 38.75 19.98
C SER A 2 24.04 39.04 20.90
N TRP A 3 22.80 39.01 20.37
CA TRP A 3 21.58 39.18 21.16
C TRP A 3 21.40 38.07 22.22
N LEU A 4 22.07 36.93 22.05
CA LEU A 4 22.11 35.81 23.00
C LEU A 4 22.75 36.18 24.35
N ASP A 5 23.60 37.22 24.40
CA ASP A 5 24.26 37.66 25.64
C ASP A 5 23.31 38.45 26.59
N LYS A 6 22.09 38.74 26.10
CA LYS A 6 21.06 39.48 26.84
C LYS A 6 20.04 38.59 27.56
N ILE A 7 20.16 37.26 27.42
CA ILE A 7 19.25 36.31 28.10
C ILE A 7 19.71 36.09 29.52
N PRO A 8 18.89 36.32 30.57
CA PRO A 8 19.28 36.09 31.96
C PRO A 8 19.70 34.66 32.18
N GLN A 9 20.84 34.45 32.82
CA GLN A 9 21.44 33.11 33.09
C GLN A 9 20.50 32.13 33.81
N LYS A 10 19.47 32.61 34.48
CA LYS A 10 18.44 31.77 35.10
C LYS A 10 17.58 30.99 34.11
N ILE A 11 17.50 31.44 32.85
CA ILE A 11 16.70 30.76 31.81
C ILE A 11 17.54 29.69 31.10
N GLN A 12 18.86 29.84 31.09
CA GLN A 12 19.77 28.86 30.42
C GLN A 12 19.79 27.51 31.14
N HIS A 13 19.51 27.46 32.48
CA HIS A 13 19.50 26.20 33.22
C HIS A 13 18.17 25.40 33.09
N VAL A 14 17.09 26.01 32.62
CA VAL A 14 15.79 25.33 32.48
C VAL A 14 15.72 24.51 31.18
N VAL A 15 16.55 24.82 30.17
CA VAL A 15 16.55 24.10 28.88
C VAL A 15 17.36 22.79 28.90
N GLY A 16 18.12 22.55 29.97
CA GLY A 16 19.09 21.45 30.09
C GLY A 16 18.53 20.08 30.51
N ASN A 17 17.25 19.95 30.88
CA ASN A 17 16.74 18.69 31.46
C ASN A 17 15.35 18.33 30.89
N VAL A 18 15.17 18.40 29.60
CA VAL A 18 14.09 17.65 28.93
C VAL A 18 14.59 16.22 28.86
N GLN A 19 14.24 15.39 29.84
CA GLN A 19 14.31 13.94 29.68
C GLN A 19 13.67 13.61 28.36
N LYS A 20 14.47 13.09 27.40
CA LYS A 20 13.94 12.45 26.20
C LYS A 20 13.01 11.35 26.71
N ARG A 21 11.72 11.62 26.70
CA ARG A 21 10.72 10.56 26.87
C ARG A 21 10.97 9.58 25.74
N ASN A 22 11.46 8.40 26.07
CA ASN A 22 11.52 7.30 25.12
C ASN A 22 10.10 7.09 24.61
N MET A 23 9.84 7.53 23.39
CA MET A 23 8.57 7.21 22.73
C MET A 23 8.55 5.70 22.49
N PRO A 24 7.47 5.01 22.85
CA PRO A 24 7.34 3.59 22.58
C PRO A 24 7.56 3.32 21.08
N GLU A 25 8.44 2.38 20.77
CA GLU A 25 8.66 1.95 19.40
C GLU A 25 7.36 1.35 18.83
N GLY A 26 7.02 1.68 17.59
CA GLY A 26 5.86 1.13 16.90
C GLY A 26 4.57 1.98 16.93
N LEU A 27 4.57 3.15 17.55
CA LEU A 27 3.40 4.06 17.55
C LEU A 27 3.25 4.83 16.24
N TRP A 28 4.33 4.94 15.46
CA TRP A 28 4.37 5.71 14.22
C TRP A 28 4.68 4.81 13.04
N SER A 29 3.98 5.03 11.93
CA SER A 29 4.26 4.44 10.63
C SER A 29 4.39 5.52 9.57
N LYS A 30 5.06 5.21 8.48
CA LYS A 30 5.10 6.09 7.30
C LYS A 30 4.16 5.55 6.23
N CYS A 31 3.37 6.44 5.66
CA CYS A 31 2.60 6.09 4.49
C CYS A 31 3.53 5.84 3.30
N ASP A 32 3.47 4.66 2.69
CA ASP A 32 4.31 4.32 1.53
C ASP A 32 3.99 5.17 0.29
N ALA A 33 2.79 5.75 0.20
CA ALA A 33 2.38 6.55 -0.95
C ALA A 33 2.83 8.01 -0.85
N CYS A 34 2.54 8.69 0.27
CA CYS A 34 2.84 10.12 0.44
C CYS A 34 3.97 10.41 1.42
N GLN A 35 4.57 9.37 2.04
CA GLN A 35 5.67 9.44 3.03
C GLN A 35 5.33 10.24 4.30
N SER A 36 4.07 10.63 4.50
CA SER A 36 3.63 11.27 5.74
C SER A 36 3.79 10.32 6.93
N VAL A 37 4.18 10.88 8.04
CA VAL A 37 4.27 10.15 9.32
C VAL A 37 2.88 10.11 9.93
N LEU A 38 2.40 8.92 10.24
CA LEU A 38 1.04 8.66 10.73
C LEU A 38 1.08 7.98 12.08
N TYR A 39 0.13 8.27 12.92
CA TYR A 39 -0.12 7.52 14.14
C TYR A 39 -0.79 6.19 13.79
N LYS A 40 -0.33 5.10 14.39
CA LYS A 40 -0.89 3.78 14.10
C LYS A 40 -2.37 3.69 14.49
N THR A 41 -2.74 4.29 15.61
CA THR A 41 -4.14 4.39 16.07
C THR A 41 -5.03 5.17 15.08
N ASP A 42 -4.49 6.20 14.41
CA ASP A 42 -5.24 6.96 13.40
C ASP A 42 -5.48 6.12 12.15
N LEU A 43 -4.49 5.28 11.77
CA LEU A 43 -4.65 4.33 10.67
C LEU A 43 -5.70 3.26 11.01
N GLU A 44 -5.63 2.65 12.18
CA GLU A 44 -6.61 1.66 12.65
C GLU A 44 -8.03 2.25 12.67
N THR A 45 -8.18 3.48 13.18
CA THR A 45 -9.48 4.18 13.22
C THR A 45 -9.99 4.52 11.81
N ASN A 46 -9.09 4.83 10.87
CA ASN A 46 -9.41 5.17 9.49
C ASN A 46 -9.31 3.96 8.53
N SER A 47 -9.54 2.76 9.05
CA SER A 47 -9.55 1.51 8.27
C SER A 47 -8.29 1.31 7.43
N GLU A 48 -7.11 1.58 7.99
CA GLU A 48 -5.80 1.50 7.33
C GLU A 48 -5.64 2.43 6.11
N VAL A 49 -6.56 3.39 5.92
CA VAL A 49 -6.47 4.43 4.89
C VAL A 49 -5.67 5.61 5.41
N CYS A 50 -4.68 6.04 4.65
CA CYS A 50 -3.90 7.22 5.01
C CYS A 50 -4.77 8.49 4.93
N PRO A 51 -4.95 9.27 6.01
CA PRO A 51 -5.78 10.47 6.00
C PRO A 51 -5.18 11.63 5.17
N GLN A 52 -3.92 11.50 4.75
CA GLN A 52 -3.25 12.54 3.95
C GLN A 52 -3.39 12.34 2.44
N CYS A 53 -3.50 11.09 1.98
CA CYS A 53 -3.58 10.81 0.54
C CYS A 53 -4.71 9.85 0.16
N ASP A 54 -5.52 9.40 1.12
CA ASP A 54 -6.68 8.50 0.96
C ASP A 54 -6.37 7.22 0.15
N ARG A 55 -5.11 6.75 0.20
CA ARG A 55 -4.68 5.57 -0.54
C ARG A 55 -4.60 4.34 0.35
N ILE A 56 -5.30 3.31 -0.07
CA ILE A 56 -5.28 1.96 0.51
C ILE A 56 -4.78 0.97 -0.54
N SER A 57 -4.01 -0.04 -0.12
CA SER A 57 -3.58 -1.11 -1.03
C SER A 57 -4.77 -1.98 -1.48
N ALA A 58 -4.63 -2.64 -2.65
CA ALA A 58 -5.67 -3.52 -3.16
C ALA A 58 -5.97 -4.67 -2.18
N ARG A 59 -4.94 -5.29 -1.59
CA ARG A 59 -5.13 -6.38 -0.61
C ARG A 59 -5.83 -5.92 0.65
N ALA A 60 -5.45 -4.78 1.21
CA ALA A 60 -6.13 -4.23 2.38
C ALA A 60 -7.60 -3.93 2.07
N ARG A 61 -7.90 -3.34 0.90
CA ARG A 61 -9.27 -3.09 0.45
C ARG A 61 -10.09 -4.37 0.36
N ILE A 62 -9.53 -5.43 -0.23
CA ILE A 62 -10.19 -6.74 -0.34
C ILE A 62 -10.41 -7.36 1.04
N SER A 63 -9.40 -7.29 1.94
CA SER A 63 -9.53 -7.87 3.29
C SER A 63 -10.53 -7.16 4.17
N PHE A 64 -10.81 -5.87 3.94
CA PHE A 64 -11.90 -5.15 4.61
C PHE A 64 -13.28 -5.53 4.08
N LEU A 65 -13.36 -5.87 2.79
CA LEU A 65 -14.63 -6.13 2.12
C LEU A 65 -15.09 -7.56 2.34
N LEU A 66 -14.17 -8.53 2.30
CA LEU A 66 -14.49 -9.95 2.40
C LEU A 66 -14.51 -10.43 3.84
N ASP A 67 -15.42 -11.34 4.13
CA ASP A 67 -15.47 -12.07 5.40
C ASP A 67 -14.16 -12.78 5.67
N GLN A 68 -13.80 -12.89 6.96
CA GLN A 68 -12.64 -13.67 7.39
C GLN A 68 -12.90 -15.15 7.13
N GLY A 69 -12.03 -15.82 6.39
CA GLY A 69 -12.18 -17.25 6.13
C GLY A 69 -11.55 -17.70 4.81
N ASN A 70 -12.28 -18.49 4.04
CA ASN A 70 -11.80 -19.12 2.81
C ASN A 70 -11.75 -18.12 1.64
N GLN A 71 -10.68 -17.34 1.58
CA GLN A 71 -10.41 -16.47 0.44
C GLN A 71 -9.44 -17.16 -0.52
N VAL A 72 -9.75 -17.16 -1.81
CA VAL A 72 -8.93 -17.80 -2.85
C VAL A 72 -8.56 -16.76 -3.92
N GLU A 73 -7.27 -16.57 -4.15
CA GLU A 73 -6.81 -15.68 -5.22
C GLU A 73 -6.92 -16.37 -6.59
N ILE A 74 -7.68 -15.75 -7.49
CA ILE A 74 -7.90 -16.25 -8.85
C ILE A 74 -6.81 -15.71 -9.77
N GLY A 75 -6.14 -16.61 -10.50
CA GLY A 75 -5.14 -16.23 -11.49
C GLY A 75 -3.81 -15.72 -10.89
N ALA A 76 -3.50 -16.06 -9.64
CA ALA A 76 -2.23 -15.71 -9.01
C ALA A 76 -1.00 -16.16 -9.80
N ASN A 77 -1.12 -17.27 -10.53
CA ASN A 77 -0.07 -17.86 -11.36
C ASN A 77 0.04 -17.28 -12.77
N VAL A 78 -0.82 -16.34 -13.15
CA VAL A 78 -0.74 -15.69 -14.46
C VAL A 78 0.43 -14.72 -14.46
N ALA A 79 1.37 -14.93 -15.38
CA ALA A 79 2.57 -14.11 -15.51
C ALA A 79 2.51 -13.28 -16.81
N PRO A 80 3.07 -12.05 -16.80
CA PRO A 80 3.12 -11.22 -17.99
C PRO A 80 4.06 -11.81 -19.05
N VAL A 81 3.65 -11.69 -20.30
CA VAL A 81 4.45 -12.07 -21.47
C VAL A 81 4.73 -10.81 -22.29
N ASP A 82 6.00 -10.49 -22.50
CA ASP A 82 6.44 -9.38 -23.34
C ASP A 82 6.55 -9.83 -24.80
N SER A 83 5.41 -10.00 -25.46
CA SER A 83 5.34 -10.39 -26.87
C SER A 83 5.85 -9.31 -27.83
N LEU A 84 5.75 -8.05 -27.43
CA LEU A 84 6.14 -6.89 -28.24
C LEU A 84 7.61 -6.50 -28.05
N LYS A 85 8.31 -7.08 -27.06
CA LYS A 85 9.67 -6.69 -26.64
C LYS A 85 9.77 -5.18 -26.44
N PHE A 86 8.75 -4.63 -25.76
CA PHE A 86 8.59 -3.20 -25.58
C PHE A 86 9.74 -2.58 -24.81
N GLN A 87 10.28 -1.50 -25.34
CA GLN A 87 11.33 -0.72 -24.72
C GLN A 87 11.07 0.77 -25.01
N ASP A 88 11.06 1.57 -23.93
CA ASP A 88 11.20 3.02 -23.98
C ASP A 88 12.53 3.45 -23.36
N SER A 89 12.52 4.18 -22.26
CA SER A 89 13.72 4.46 -21.45
C SER A 89 14.30 3.22 -20.75
N LYS A 90 13.42 2.24 -20.42
CA LYS A 90 13.77 0.94 -19.83
C LYS A 90 12.97 -0.17 -20.53
N LYS A 91 13.50 -1.41 -20.51
CA LYS A 91 12.77 -2.57 -21.01
C LYS A 91 11.55 -2.86 -20.15
N TYR A 92 10.45 -3.28 -20.75
CA TYR A 92 9.23 -3.67 -20.05
C TYR A 92 9.49 -4.70 -18.94
N THR A 93 10.30 -5.71 -19.21
CA THR A 93 10.69 -6.75 -18.26
C THR A 93 11.43 -6.22 -17.04
N GLU A 94 12.22 -5.16 -17.19
CA GLU A 94 12.91 -4.51 -16.06
C GLU A 94 11.93 -3.73 -15.20
N ARG A 95 11.02 -2.97 -15.82
CA ARG A 95 9.96 -2.24 -15.11
C ARG A 95 9.05 -3.19 -14.31
N MET A 96 8.68 -4.32 -14.93
CA MET A 96 7.89 -5.36 -14.25
C MET A 96 8.59 -5.89 -13.00
N LYS A 97 9.87 -6.25 -13.12
CA LYS A 97 10.67 -6.73 -11.97
C LYS A 97 10.80 -5.68 -10.86
N GLU A 98 11.03 -4.42 -11.23
CA GLU A 98 11.09 -3.32 -10.26
C GLU A 98 9.75 -3.14 -9.54
N ALA A 99 8.62 -3.15 -10.27
CA ALA A 99 7.28 -3.03 -9.71
C ALA A 99 6.95 -4.20 -8.76
N GLN A 100 7.20 -5.44 -9.20
CA GLN A 100 7.00 -6.65 -8.40
C GLN A 100 7.82 -6.63 -7.10
N LYS A 101 9.07 -6.19 -7.17
CA LYS A 101 9.96 -6.07 -6.00
C LYS A 101 9.47 -5.00 -5.01
N THR A 102 8.99 -3.87 -5.53
CA THR A 102 8.55 -2.73 -4.71
C THR A 102 7.20 -2.97 -4.07
N VAL A 103 6.25 -3.47 -4.85
CA VAL A 103 4.84 -3.62 -4.43
C VAL A 103 4.58 -4.98 -3.81
N LYS A 104 5.43 -5.98 -4.09
CA LYS A 104 5.29 -7.40 -3.69
C LYS A 104 4.04 -8.07 -4.29
N GLU A 105 3.52 -7.53 -5.39
CA GLU A 105 2.45 -8.12 -6.17
C GLU A 105 2.98 -8.56 -7.54
N MET A 106 2.34 -9.55 -8.14
CA MET A 106 2.75 -10.07 -9.44
C MET A 106 2.28 -9.20 -10.61
N ASP A 107 1.15 -8.50 -10.42
CA ASP A 107 0.56 -7.59 -11.41
C ASP A 107 -0.38 -6.58 -10.74
N ALA A 108 -0.90 -5.64 -11.53
CA ALA A 108 -1.72 -4.53 -11.03
C ALA A 108 -3.12 -4.96 -10.57
N LEU A 109 -3.69 -6.06 -11.05
CA LEU A 109 -5.02 -6.52 -10.67
C LEU A 109 -4.94 -7.73 -9.73
N ILE A 110 -5.61 -7.63 -8.59
CA ILE A 110 -5.83 -8.73 -7.66
C ILE A 110 -7.30 -9.16 -7.76
N VAL A 111 -7.54 -10.44 -7.98
CA VAL A 111 -8.89 -11.01 -8.03
C VAL A 111 -9.01 -12.07 -6.95
N MET A 112 -10.00 -11.89 -6.07
CA MET A 112 -10.25 -12.78 -4.94
C MET A 112 -11.67 -13.31 -4.98
N GLN A 113 -11.83 -14.59 -4.77
CA GLN A 113 -13.10 -15.23 -4.44
C GLN A 113 -13.22 -15.32 -2.91
N GLY A 114 -14.39 -15.00 -2.38
CA GLY A 114 -14.69 -15.04 -0.95
C GLY A 114 -16.18 -14.87 -0.71
N ALA A 115 -16.53 -14.35 0.46
CA ALA A 115 -17.92 -14.03 0.80
C ALA A 115 -18.01 -12.62 1.40
N ILE A 116 -19.19 -12.02 1.30
CA ILE A 116 -19.60 -10.81 2.01
C ILE A 116 -20.92 -11.13 2.70
N LEU A 117 -20.94 -11.09 4.03
CA LEU A 117 -22.10 -11.51 4.82
C LEU A 117 -22.61 -12.90 4.41
N GLU A 118 -21.66 -13.85 4.29
CA GLU A 118 -21.89 -15.25 3.88
C GLU A 118 -22.33 -15.42 2.41
N MET A 119 -22.55 -14.36 1.66
CA MET A 119 -22.86 -14.45 0.23
C MET A 119 -21.58 -14.59 -0.59
N PRO A 120 -21.45 -15.62 -1.46
CA PRO A 120 -20.27 -15.83 -2.28
C PRO A 120 -20.13 -14.71 -3.31
N VAL A 121 -18.92 -14.17 -3.42
CA VAL A 121 -18.61 -13.08 -4.35
C VAL A 121 -17.20 -13.26 -4.93
N VAL A 122 -16.98 -12.65 -6.08
CA VAL A 122 -15.65 -12.43 -6.64
C VAL A 122 -15.36 -10.94 -6.71
N VAL A 123 -14.26 -10.51 -6.12
CA VAL A 123 -13.86 -9.12 -6.03
C VAL A 123 -12.58 -8.91 -6.80
N ALA A 124 -12.53 -7.86 -7.63
CA ALA A 124 -11.34 -7.44 -8.34
C ALA A 124 -10.92 -6.03 -7.88
N ALA A 125 -9.67 -5.85 -7.51
CA ALA A 125 -9.15 -4.57 -7.07
C ALA A 125 -7.81 -4.25 -7.71
N PHE A 126 -7.64 -3.00 -8.17
CA PHE A 126 -6.38 -2.52 -8.73
C PHE A 126 -5.43 -2.04 -7.64
N GLU A 127 -4.17 -2.45 -7.76
CA GLU A 127 -3.05 -1.92 -6.99
C GLU A 127 -2.39 -0.78 -7.78
N PHE A 128 -2.72 0.44 -7.43
CA PHE A 128 -2.23 1.62 -8.12
C PHE A 128 -0.71 1.84 -8.01
N LYS A 129 -0.08 1.30 -6.97
CA LYS A 129 1.38 1.35 -6.83
C LYS A 129 2.09 0.51 -7.89
N PHE A 130 1.38 -0.47 -8.46
CA PHE A 130 1.92 -1.31 -9.51
C PHE A 130 1.75 -0.60 -10.87
N MET A 131 2.80 0.08 -11.32
CA MET A 131 2.85 0.79 -12.62
C MET A 131 1.63 1.69 -12.89
N GLY A 132 1.12 2.38 -11.84
CA GLY A 132 -0.07 3.22 -11.95
C GLY A 132 -1.39 2.46 -12.16
N GLY A 133 -1.45 1.16 -11.88
CA GLY A 133 -2.61 0.33 -12.16
C GLY A 133 -2.75 -0.01 -13.64
N SER A 134 -1.64 -0.12 -14.38
CA SER A 134 -1.64 -0.35 -15.83
C SER A 134 -2.36 -1.65 -16.19
N MET A 135 -3.16 -1.59 -17.28
CA MET A 135 -3.95 -2.72 -17.77
C MET A 135 -3.20 -3.43 -18.91
N GLY A 136 -2.53 -4.54 -18.55
CA GLY A 136 -1.85 -5.43 -19.48
C GLY A 136 -2.63 -6.72 -19.74
N SER A 137 -2.00 -7.67 -20.42
CA SER A 137 -2.59 -8.99 -20.73
C SER A 137 -2.96 -9.79 -19.48
N VAL A 138 -2.17 -9.69 -18.42
CA VAL A 138 -2.43 -10.36 -17.14
C VAL A 138 -3.71 -9.84 -16.49
N VAL A 139 -3.92 -8.52 -16.52
CA VAL A 139 -5.14 -7.90 -16.00
C VAL A 139 -6.37 -8.44 -16.72
N GLY A 140 -6.33 -8.49 -18.06
CA GLY A 140 -7.42 -9.04 -18.87
C GLY A 140 -7.70 -10.51 -18.54
N GLU A 141 -6.66 -11.33 -18.47
CA GLU A 141 -6.80 -12.76 -18.18
C GLU A 141 -7.33 -13.00 -16.76
N ARG A 142 -6.81 -12.30 -15.74
CA ARG A 142 -7.31 -12.39 -14.36
C ARG A 142 -8.76 -11.97 -14.25
N PHE A 143 -9.14 -10.89 -14.97
CA PHE A 143 -10.51 -10.41 -15.00
C PHE A 143 -11.47 -11.46 -15.58
N VAL A 144 -11.10 -12.05 -16.75
CA VAL A 144 -11.91 -13.11 -17.39
C VAL A 144 -12.06 -14.32 -16.47
N ARG A 145 -10.96 -14.76 -15.82
CA ARG A 145 -11.04 -15.86 -14.84
C ARG A 145 -11.93 -15.52 -13.65
N GLY A 146 -11.87 -14.28 -13.17
CA GLY A 146 -12.76 -13.80 -12.12
C GLY A 146 -14.23 -13.85 -12.50
N VAL A 147 -14.57 -13.38 -13.69
CA VAL A 147 -15.94 -13.46 -14.24
C VAL A 147 -16.40 -14.91 -14.36
N ASN A 148 -15.57 -15.79 -14.91
CA ASN A 148 -15.91 -17.22 -15.04
C ASN A 148 -16.10 -17.92 -13.70
N ALA A 149 -15.42 -17.46 -12.65
CA ALA A 149 -15.59 -18.01 -11.30
C ALA A 149 -16.82 -17.45 -10.59
N ALA A 150 -17.35 -16.33 -11.05
CA ALA A 150 -18.55 -15.68 -10.48
C ALA A 150 -19.88 -16.20 -11.09
N ILE A 151 -19.82 -16.85 -12.26
CA ILE A 151 -20.96 -17.47 -12.96
C ILE A 151 -21.16 -18.90 -12.46
#